data_41323535ef448f4530e94423243b3696
#
_entry.id   41323535ef448f4530e94423243b3696
#
_cell.length_a   1.000
_cell.length_b   1.000
_cell.length_c   1.000
_cell.angle_alpha   90.00
_cell.angle_beta   90.00
_cell.angle_gamma   90.00
#
_symmetry.space_group_name_H-M   'P 1'
#
loop_
_entity.id
_entity.type
_entity.pdbx_description
1 polymer ?
#
loop_
_entity_poly.entity_id
_entity_poly.type
_entity_poly.pdbx_seq_one_letter_code
_entity_poly.pdbx_strand_id
1 'polypeptide(L)'
;MAVCSREREYVQRFAEYVNRRPASLLAVHGFTDSGELSAYTKEHPVDLLLLSEEIAAELPKKKEYGTVILLSGEEYQTGPQTEYPRIYKYQSCPQILRQAMDFYAEQAAVV
;
A
#
# COMPACT_ATOMS: atom_id res chain seq x y z
N MET A 1 -4.10 -3.96 6.88
CA MET A 1 -3.19 -3.30 5.93
C MET A 1 -2.57 -4.33 4.99
N ALA A 2 -2.47 -4.01 3.73
CA ALA A 2 -1.84 -4.88 2.75
C ALA A 2 -0.81 -4.10 1.94
N VAL A 3 0.24 -4.78 1.49
CA VAL A 3 1.24 -4.22 0.59
C VAL A 3 1.42 -5.19 -0.58
N CYS A 4 1.40 -4.66 -1.80
CA CYS A 4 1.51 -5.47 -3.00
C CYS A 4 2.54 -4.87 -3.97
N SER A 5 3.57 -5.64 -4.28
CA SER A 5 4.63 -5.25 -5.20
C SER A 5 5.28 -6.51 -5.76
N ARG A 6 5.75 -6.45 -6.99
CA ARG A 6 6.46 -7.58 -7.59
C ARG A 6 7.83 -7.82 -6.96
N GLU A 7 8.34 -6.84 -6.22
CA GLU A 7 9.62 -6.97 -5.51
C GLU A 7 9.38 -7.70 -4.20
N ARG A 8 9.60 -9.01 -4.20
CA ARG A 8 9.33 -9.87 -3.03
C ARG A 8 10.10 -9.43 -1.80
N GLU A 9 11.37 -9.10 -1.94
CA GLU A 9 12.19 -8.66 -0.81
C GLU A 9 11.68 -7.37 -0.20
N TYR A 10 11.21 -6.46 -1.03
CA TYR A 10 10.62 -5.22 -0.57
C TYR A 10 9.36 -5.47 0.27
N VAL A 11 8.48 -6.32 -0.24
CA VAL A 11 7.24 -6.68 0.45
C VAL A 11 7.54 -7.35 1.80
N GLN A 12 8.47 -8.30 1.81
CA GLN A 12 8.83 -9.01 3.03
C GLN A 12 9.44 -8.08 4.07
N ARG A 13 10.35 -7.21 3.64
CA ARG A 13 11.03 -6.29 4.53
C ARG A 13 10.03 -5.32 5.18
N PHE A 14 9.14 -4.78 4.39
CA PHE A 14 8.13 -3.85 4.91
C PHE A 14 7.16 -4.55 5.86
N ALA A 15 6.64 -5.70 5.47
CA ALA A 15 5.72 -6.45 6.31
C ALA A 15 6.35 -6.86 7.64
N GLU A 16 7.60 -7.34 7.61
CA GLU A 16 8.32 -7.70 8.83
C GLU A 16 8.53 -6.49 9.73
N TYR A 17 8.90 -5.36 9.15
CA TYR A 17 9.12 -4.15 9.91
C TYR A 17 7.86 -3.74 10.68
N VAL A 18 6.73 -3.69 10.01
CA VAL A 18 5.48 -3.28 10.64
C VAL A 18 5.00 -4.31 11.67
N ASN A 19 5.06 -5.59 11.31
CA ASN A 19 4.54 -6.65 12.17
C ASN A 19 5.38 -6.87 13.44
N ARG A 20 6.64 -6.45 13.43
CA ARG A 20 7.51 -6.56 14.60
C ARG A 20 7.39 -5.39 15.56
N ARG A 21 6.68 -4.36 15.23
CA ARG A 21 6.53 -3.21 16.12
C ARG A 21 5.61 -3.57 17.28
N PRO A 22 6.10 -3.51 18.54
CA PRO A 22 5.32 -4.01 19.66
C PRO A 22 4.06 -3.19 19.96
N ALA A 23 4.04 -1.93 19.56
CA ALA A 23 2.87 -1.08 19.74
C ALA A 23 1.95 -1.04 18.53
N SER A 24 2.24 -1.86 17.50
CA SER A 24 1.47 -1.83 16.27
C SER A 24 0.17 -2.63 16.43
N LEU A 25 -0.96 -1.96 16.22
CA LEU A 25 -2.25 -2.60 16.09
C LEU A 25 -2.50 -3.06 14.64
N LEU A 26 -1.52 -2.84 13.76
CA LEU A 26 -1.65 -3.14 12.36
C LEU A 26 -0.95 -4.47 12.04
N ALA A 27 -1.68 -5.34 11.38
CA ALA A 27 -1.09 -6.53 10.77
C ALA A 27 -0.95 -6.26 9.27
N VAL A 28 0.23 -6.50 8.71
CA VAL A 28 0.48 -6.28 7.29
C VAL A 28 0.61 -7.62 6.58
N HIS A 29 -0.17 -7.78 5.53
CA HIS A 29 -0.11 -8.94 4.65
C HIS A 29 0.53 -8.53 3.34
N GLY A 30 1.56 -9.26 2.91
CA GLY A 30 2.30 -8.96 1.70
C GLY A 30 1.88 -9.83 0.54
N PHE A 31 1.80 -9.22 -0.64
CA PHE A 31 1.45 -9.90 -1.88
C PHE A 31 2.42 -9.48 -2.98
N THR A 32 2.75 -10.41 -3.86
CA THR A 32 3.62 -10.13 -5.01
C THR A 32 2.90 -10.23 -6.34
N ASP A 33 1.61 -10.51 -6.31
CA ASP A 33 0.80 -10.81 -7.49
C ASP A 33 -0.60 -10.23 -7.29
N SER A 34 -1.14 -9.60 -8.33
CA SER A 34 -2.47 -9.02 -8.30
C SER A 34 -3.57 -10.08 -8.10
N GLY A 35 -3.35 -11.29 -8.62
CA GLY A 35 -4.30 -12.40 -8.45
C GLY A 35 -4.42 -12.83 -6.99
N GLU A 36 -3.29 -12.93 -6.29
CA GLU A 36 -3.28 -13.26 -4.86
C GLU A 36 -4.00 -12.20 -4.04
N LEU A 37 -3.73 -10.93 -4.35
CA LEU A 37 -4.37 -9.82 -3.67
C LEU A 37 -5.88 -9.83 -3.89
N SER A 38 -6.32 -10.05 -5.12
CA SER A 38 -7.75 -10.12 -5.45
C SER A 38 -8.45 -11.25 -4.73
N ALA A 39 -7.82 -12.42 -4.67
CA ALA A 39 -8.38 -13.58 -3.96
C ALA A 39 -8.51 -13.30 -2.46
N TYR A 40 -7.51 -12.66 -1.87
CA TYR A 40 -7.53 -12.32 -0.45
C TYR A 40 -8.64 -11.32 -0.13
N THR A 41 -8.80 -10.29 -0.95
CA THR A 41 -9.77 -9.22 -0.67
C THR A 41 -11.22 -9.66 -0.82
N LYS A 42 -11.47 -10.75 -1.49
CA LYS A 42 -12.83 -11.32 -1.57
C LYS A 42 -13.30 -11.84 -0.22
N GLU A 43 -12.39 -12.29 0.61
CA GLU A 43 -12.71 -12.87 1.92
C GLU A 43 -12.34 -11.95 3.08
N HIS A 44 -11.37 -11.06 2.87
CA HIS A 44 -10.84 -10.19 3.91
C HIS A 44 -10.81 -8.74 3.42
N PRO A 45 -11.62 -7.87 4.00
CA PRO A 45 -11.59 -6.45 3.62
C PRO A 45 -10.24 -5.82 3.96
N VAL A 46 -9.76 -4.96 3.08
CA VAL A 46 -8.51 -4.23 3.26
C VAL A 46 -8.81 -2.75 3.39
N ASP A 47 -8.47 -2.18 4.55
CA ASP A 47 -8.72 -0.76 4.83
C ASP A 47 -7.63 0.13 4.25
N LEU A 48 -6.41 -0.36 4.17
CA LEU A 48 -5.28 0.39 3.67
C LEU A 48 -4.42 -0.52 2.80
N LEU A 49 -4.25 -0.11 1.55
CA LEU A 49 -3.47 -0.87 0.57
C LEU A 49 -2.34 0.00 0.02
N LEU A 50 -1.10 -0.49 0.16
CA LEU A 50 0.06 0.06 -0.52
C LEU A 50 0.31 -0.77 -1.77
N LEU A 51 0.19 -0.13 -2.93
CA LEU A 51 0.16 -0.84 -4.21
C LEU A 51 1.19 -0.25 -5.16
N SER A 52 2.08 -1.11 -5.67
CA SER A 52 3.03 -0.70 -6.71
C SER A 52 2.30 -0.23 -7.96
N GLU A 53 2.77 0.85 -8.58
CA GLU A 53 2.13 1.41 -9.78
C GLU A 53 2.00 0.38 -10.91
N GLU A 54 2.98 -0.50 -11.05
CA GLU A 54 2.96 -1.54 -12.08
C GLU A 54 1.77 -2.48 -11.92
N ILE A 55 1.48 -2.85 -10.68
CA ILE A 55 0.38 -3.75 -10.38
C ILE A 55 -0.95 -3.00 -10.44
N ALA A 56 -0.95 -1.72 -10.06
CA ALA A 56 -2.17 -0.91 -10.11
C ALA A 56 -2.76 -0.86 -11.51
N ALA A 57 -1.92 -0.85 -12.54
CA ALA A 57 -2.37 -0.84 -13.93
C ALA A 57 -3.09 -2.15 -14.32
N GLU A 58 -2.82 -3.24 -13.61
CA GLU A 58 -3.42 -4.55 -13.88
C GLU A 58 -4.73 -4.78 -13.12
N LEU A 59 -4.95 -4.03 -12.04
CA LEU A 59 -6.14 -4.23 -11.21
C LEU A 59 -7.30 -3.41 -11.76
N PRO A 60 -8.50 -4.00 -11.83
CA PRO A 60 -9.69 -3.21 -12.13
C PRO A 60 -9.95 -2.24 -11.00
N LYS A 61 -10.55 -1.10 -11.32
CA LYS A 61 -10.96 -0.11 -10.33
C LYS A 61 -12.10 -0.69 -9.50
N LYS A 62 -11.76 -1.32 -8.40
CA LYS A 62 -12.77 -1.89 -7.49
C LYS A 62 -12.81 -1.10 -6.20
N LYS A 63 -14.00 -0.93 -5.68
CA LYS A 63 -14.24 -0.23 -4.42
C LYS A 63 -14.02 -1.12 -3.18
N GLU A 64 -13.33 -2.23 -3.35
CA GLU A 64 -13.11 -3.20 -2.27
C GLU A 64 -12.01 -2.80 -1.31
N TYR A 65 -11.25 -1.77 -1.68
CA TYR A 65 -10.15 -1.26 -0.85
C TYR A 65 -10.58 0.05 -0.22
N GLY A 66 -10.26 0.24 1.06
CA GLY A 66 -10.57 1.50 1.73
C GLY A 66 -9.71 2.64 1.19
N THR A 67 -8.48 2.73 1.65
CA THR A 67 -7.51 3.73 1.19
C THR A 67 -6.45 3.04 0.34
N VAL A 68 -6.23 3.53 -0.88
CA VAL A 68 -5.19 3.01 -1.77
C VAL A 68 -4.10 4.07 -1.92
N ILE A 69 -2.85 3.66 -1.69
CA ILE A 69 -1.68 4.52 -1.85
C ILE A 69 -0.74 3.83 -2.83
N LEU A 70 -0.32 4.56 -3.86
CA LEU A 70 0.58 4.00 -4.87
C LEU A 70 2.03 4.15 -4.43
N LEU A 71 2.79 3.06 -4.58
CA LEU A 71 4.23 3.06 -4.37
C LEU A 71 4.92 3.33 -5.70
N SER A 72 5.61 4.46 -5.79
CA SER A 72 6.25 4.93 -7.02
C SER A 72 7.76 4.78 -6.93
N GLY A 73 8.37 4.36 -8.02
CA GLY A 73 9.84 4.34 -8.15
C GLY A 73 10.44 5.69 -8.50
N GLU A 74 9.62 6.70 -8.71
CA GLU A 74 10.06 8.05 -9.04
C GLU A 74 9.89 8.99 -7.86
N GLU A 75 10.95 9.70 -7.52
CA GLU A 75 10.94 10.67 -6.42
C GLU A 75 10.10 11.89 -6.74
N TYR A 76 10.15 12.34 -8.00
CA TYR A 76 9.38 13.48 -8.47
C TYR A 76 8.23 13.02 -9.34
N GLN A 77 7.05 13.45 -8.99
CA GLN A 77 5.87 13.09 -9.75
C GLN A 77 5.67 14.08 -10.88
N THR A 78 6.11 13.66 -12.08
CA THR A 78 5.85 14.40 -13.30
C THR A 78 4.79 13.63 -14.09
N GLY A 79 3.72 14.31 -14.46
CA GLY A 79 2.68 13.70 -15.26
C GLY A 79 1.29 13.91 -14.65
N PRO A 80 0.26 13.32 -15.27
CA PRO A 80 -1.11 13.53 -14.80
C PRO A 80 -1.28 12.99 -13.39
N GLN A 81 -1.98 13.76 -12.57
CA GLN A 81 -2.28 13.34 -11.21
C GLN A 81 -3.26 12.18 -11.24
N THR A 82 -2.94 11.14 -10.48
CA THR A 82 -3.85 10.02 -10.30
C THR A 82 -4.80 10.32 -9.14
N GLU A 83 -5.88 9.56 -9.06
CA GLU A 83 -6.85 9.67 -7.97
C GLU A 83 -6.24 9.28 -6.62
N TYR A 84 -5.13 8.55 -6.63
CA TYR A 84 -4.53 8.01 -5.41
C TYR A 84 -3.26 8.76 -5.04
N PRO A 85 -3.01 8.97 -3.75
CA PRO A 85 -1.74 9.52 -3.31
C PRO A 85 -0.60 8.57 -3.65
N ARG A 86 0.60 9.13 -3.80
CA ARG A 86 1.79 8.36 -4.12
C ARG A 86 2.84 8.55 -3.04
N ILE A 87 3.57 7.46 -2.76
CA ILE A 87 4.72 7.48 -1.87
C ILE A 87 5.91 6.95 -2.65
N TYR A 88 7.06 7.62 -2.53
CA TYR A 88 8.29 7.13 -3.12
C TYR A 88 8.73 5.86 -2.38
N LYS A 89 8.83 4.75 -3.11
CA LYS A 89 9.03 3.43 -2.49
C LYS A 89 10.46 3.16 -2.02
N TYR A 90 11.45 3.90 -2.51
CA TYR A 90 12.85 3.69 -2.13
C TYR A 90 13.25 4.57 -0.95
N GLN A 91 12.44 4.53 0.08
CA GLN A 91 12.68 5.18 1.36
C GLN A 91 12.78 4.13 2.45
N SER A 92 13.17 4.52 3.65
CA SER A 92 13.18 3.61 4.78
C SER A 92 11.76 3.16 5.14
N CYS A 93 11.63 1.97 5.69
CA CYS A 93 10.32 1.46 6.12
C CYS A 93 9.61 2.40 7.10
N PRO A 94 10.30 2.98 8.10
CA PRO A 94 9.65 3.97 8.99
C PRO A 94 9.06 5.16 8.25
N GLN A 95 9.74 5.68 7.23
CA GLN A 95 9.24 6.82 6.46
C GLN A 95 8.02 6.46 5.63
N ILE A 96 8.04 5.28 5.00
CA ILE A 96 6.91 4.81 4.22
C ILE A 96 5.69 4.62 5.12
N LEU A 97 5.86 3.97 6.25
CA LEU A 97 4.78 3.74 7.19
C LEU A 97 4.20 5.06 7.71
N ARG A 98 5.06 6.01 8.05
CA ARG A 98 4.61 7.32 8.53
C ARG A 98 3.77 8.05 7.49
N GLN A 99 4.25 8.08 6.23
CA GLN A 99 3.52 8.73 5.16
C GLN A 99 2.19 8.03 4.87
N ALA A 100 2.19 6.70 4.90
CA ALA A 100 0.98 5.93 4.69
C ALA A 100 -0.06 6.21 5.78
N MET A 101 0.37 6.29 7.03
CA MET A 101 -0.52 6.59 8.15
C MET A 101 -1.08 8.01 8.07
N ASP A 102 -0.27 8.97 7.62
CA ASP A 102 -0.73 10.34 7.44
C ASP A 102 -1.82 10.42 6.38
N PHE A 103 -1.66 9.76 5.24
CA PHE A 103 -2.69 9.72 4.21
C PHE A 103 -3.95 8.99 4.68
N TYR A 104 -3.77 7.91 5.41
CA TYR A 104 -4.90 7.16 5.94
C TYR A 104 -5.72 8.03 6.91
N ALA A 105 -5.05 8.76 7.78
CA ALA A 105 -5.71 9.64 8.74
C ALA A 105 -6.46 10.77 8.04
N GLU A 106 -5.88 11.35 6.98
CA GLU A 106 -6.54 12.39 6.21
C GLU A 106 -7.83 11.89 5.58
N GLN A 107 -7.81 10.68 5.02
CA GLN A 107 -9.00 10.12 4.40
C GLN A 107 -10.06 9.74 5.42
N ALA A 108 -9.65 9.27 6.58
CA ALA A 108 -10.58 8.95 7.65
C ALA A 108 -11.23 10.21 8.25
N ALA A 109 -10.55 11.35 8.18
CA ALA A 109 -11.06 12.62 8.68
C ALA A 109 -12.07 13.29 7.73
N VAL A 110 -12.06 12.90 6.47
CA VAL A 110 -12.97 13.44 5.45
C VAL A 110 -14.23 12.58 5.40
N VAL A 111 -15.10 12.81 6.34
CA VAL A 111 -16.38 12.09 6.40
C VAL A 111 -17.50 13.09 6.20
#